data_1cbc0c1fc1aa9bfc2f8f7b9f1b402b65
#
_entry.id   1cbc0c1fc1aa9bfc2f8f7b9f1b402b65
#
_cell.length_a   1.000
_cell.length_b   1.000
_cell.length_c   1.000
_cell.angle_alpha   90.00
_cell.angle_beta   90.00
_cell.angle_gamma   90.00
#
_symmetry.space_group_name_H-M   'P 1'
#
loop_
_entity.id
_entity.type
_entity.pdbx_description
1 polymer ?
#
loop_
_entity_poly.entity_id
_entity_poly.type
_entity_poly.pdbx_seq_one_letter_code
_entity_poly.pdbx_strand_id
1 'polypeptide(L)'
;MPSATTILSDLPDDVRLHRLEALVVASETLQRASGLDDILHAILDLVSNQLDCERATVFLRDRRTGRLHARQVTGSTPLDIVLEKGVGVAGFVAETGENVLINDVRSDPRFDPSTDRRTGFLTRNMLCVPLRKPEGTVMGSLQAINSRHGDFSDADLAYLASFGALAAIAVEREQLAQEAVRAQLLSTELELARKIQQRLLPPPGRLDLPAPFSAWGASQACYDVGGDTYDVVMLSSGECGFWVADVSGKGIGAALLMTTLQTELRALIRMERDLARLASELNTRVTTVAPLGTYATLFLGVLSADKGRLRFVNAGHLPPVWAKGQAASPTEFEASGMPIGLLPGSFYEAGETEFPKGERLALFSDGVTDAENTSGETFEPAGVINAHAGIRTHEVEQIGPAFFEELDRFRIGAPAKDDTTYLVIGLD
;
A
#
# COMPACT_ATOMS: atom_id res chain seq x y z
N MET A 1 25.77 -18.31 -31.01
CA MET A 1 26.70 -17.24 -31.41
C MET A 1 27.89 -17.28 -30.45
N PRO A 2 29.14 -17.02 -30.90
CA PRO A 2 30.26 -16.90 -29.98
C PRO A 2 29.99 -15.80 -28.94
N SER A 3 30.52 -15.96 -27.73
CA SER A 3 30.33 -14.96 -26.67
C SER A 3 31.03 -13.63 -27.05
N ALA A 4 30.52 -12.49 -26.51
CA ALA A 4 31.14 -11.18 -26.72
C ALA A 4 32.64 -11.21 -26.38
N THR A 5 33.02 -11.98 -25.36
CA THR A 5 34.43 -12.20 -24.96
C THR A 5 35.23 -12.87 -26.05
N THR A 6 34.66 -13.81 -26.80
CA THR A 6 35.36 -14.54 -27.89
C THR A 6 35.59 -13.63 -29.11
N ILE A 7 34.62 -12.76 -29.43
CA ILE A 7 34.75 -11.83 -30.60
C ILE A 7 35.79 -10.73 -30.31
N LEU A 8 35.83 -10.22 -29.08
CA LEU A 8 36.81 -9.21 -28.67
C LEU A 8 38.23 -9.75 -28.58
N SER A 9 38.44 -11.09 -28.44
CA SER A 9 39.74 -11.71 -28.41
C SER A 9 40.46 -11.73 -29.78
N ASP A 10 39.70 -11.56 -30.87
CA ASP A 10 40.25 -11.57 -32.24
C ASP A 10 40.76 -10.20 -32.70
N LEU A 11 40.60 -9.15 -31.89
CA LEU A 11 41.10 -7.82 -32.16
C LEU A 11 42.61 -7.72 -31.88
N PRO A 12 43.33 -6.80 -32.55
CA PRO A 12 44.71 -6.45 -32.19
C PRO A 12 44.81 -6.05 -30.71
N ASP A 13 45.91 -6.42 -30.06
CA ASP A 13 46.07 -6.25 -28.61
C ASP A 13 45.94 -4.79 -28.15
N ASP A 14 46.40 -3.83 -28.92
CA ASP A 14 46.29 -2.40 -28.65
C ASP A 14 44.83 -1.91 -28.72
N VAL A 15 44.07 -2.34 -29.72
CA VAL A 15 42.62 -2.02 -29.84
C VAL A 15 41.82 -2.66 -28.71
N ARG A 16 42.14 -3.91 -28.39
CA ARG A 16 41.50 -4.64 -27.31
C ARG A 16 41.76 -3.97 -25.97
N LEU A 17 42.99 -3.58 -25.66
CA LEU A 17 43.37 -2.91 -24.43
C LEU A 17 42.61 -1.57 -24.29
N HIS A 18 42.61 -0.75 -25.35
CA HIS A 18 41.88 0.53 -25.36
C HIS A 18 40.40 0.35 -25.10
N ARG A 19 39.75 -0.65 -25.73
CA ARG A 19 38.30 -0.93 -25.48
C ARG A 19 38.04 -1.41 -24.06
N LEU A 20 38.91 -2.21 -23.46
CA LEU A 20 38.80 -2.64 -22.06
C LEU A 20 38.96 -1.48 -21.08
N GLU A 21 39.97 -0.62 -21.29
CA GLU A 21 40.18 0.59 -20.49
C GLU A 21 38.94 1.50 -20.53
N ALA A 22 38.35 1.69 -21.71
CA ALA A 22 37.16 2.49 -21.87
C ALA A 22 35.92 1.88 -21.13
N LEU A 23 35.78 0.54 -21.09
CA LEU A 23 34.73 -0.10 -20.29
C LEU A 23 34.95 0.08 -18.79
N VAL A 24 36.17 0.09 -18.29
CA VAL A 24 36.49 0.40 -16.90
C VAL A 24 36.12 1.84 -16.59
N VAL A 25 36.53 2.80 -17.42
CA VAL A 25 36.14 4.23 -17.26
C VAL A 25 34.64 4.41 -17.34
N ALA A 26 33.97 3.69 -18.24
CA ALA A 26 32.52 3.70 -18.33
C ALA A 26 31.85 3.23 -17.02
N SER A 27 32.36 2.11 -16.47
CA SER A 27 31.83 1.59 -15.20
C SER A 27 32.01 2.59 -14.04
N GLU A 28 33.19 3.21 -13.93
CA GLU A 28 33.44 4.24 -12.91
C GLU A 28 32.55 5.47 -13.09
N THR A 29 32.38 5.94 -14.35
CA THR A 29 31.56 7.10 -14.68
C THR A 29 30.10 6.85 -14.30
N LEU A 30 29.57 5.66 -14.66
CA LEU A 30 28.19 5.27 -14.33
C LEU A 30 27.97 5.06 -12.83
N GLN A 31 29.02 4.65 -12.08
CA GLN A 31 28.91 4.56 -10.62
C GLN A 31 28.84 5.92 -9.93
N ARG A 32 29.46 6.95 -10.51
CA ARG A 32 29.46 8.33 -9.96
C ARG A 32 28.24 9.14 -10.38
N ALA A 33 27.59 8.77 -11.48
CA ALA A 33 26.38 9.45 -11.95
C ALA A 33 25.25 9.30 -10.92
N SER A 34 24.56 10.41 -10.63
CA SER A 34 23.44 10.46 -9.70
C SER A 34 22.17 10.86 -10.44
N GLY A 35 21.17 9.98 -10.40
CA GLY A 35 19.92 10.17 -11.13
C GLY A 35 19.94 9.53 -12.53
N LEU A 36 18.73 9.20 -12.98
CA LEU A 36 18.53 8.47 -14.24
C LEU A 36 19.06 9.25 -15.44
N ASP A 37 18.81 10.55 -15.49
CA ASP A 37 19.19 11.41 -16.64
C ASP A 37 20.70 11.51 -16.77
N ASP A 38 21.46 11.66 -15.67
CA ASP A 38 22.92 11.70 -15.69
C ASP A 38 23.52 10.36 -16.17
N ILE A 39 22.95 9.24 -15.72
CA ILE A 39 23.34 7.90 -16.16
C ILE A 39 23.14 7.75 -17.67
N LEU A 40 21.97 8.17 -18.18
CA LEU A 40 21.63 8.07 -19.60
C LEU A 40 22.52 8.96 -20.47
N HIS A 41 22.81 10.20 -20.03
CA HIS A 41 23.77 11.07 -20.72
C HIS A 41 25.16 10.44 -20.79
N ALA A 42 25.66 9.96 -19.65
CA ALA A 42 26.98 9.32 -19.60
C ALA A 42 27.09 8.12 -20.53
N ILE A 43 26.05 7.28 -20.59
CA ILE A 43 25.99 6.13 -21.51
C ILE A 43 26.09 6.58 -22.96
N LEU A 44 25.28 7.57 -23.34
CA LEU A 44 25.21 8.02 -24.74
C LEU A 44 26.50 8.70 -25.20
N ASP A 45 27.10 9.51 -24.34
CA ASP A 45 28.39 10.16 -24.62
C ASP A 45 29.49 9.13 -24.76
N LEU A 46 29.53 8.14 -23.88
CA LEU A 46 30.50 7.03 -23.98
C LEU A 46 30.32 6.24 -25.29
N VAL A 47 29.09 5.84 -25.60
CA VAL A 47 28.78 5.07 -26.82
C VAL A 47 29.11 5.87 -28.07
N SER A 48 28.71 7.14 -28.15
CA SER A 48 28.95 8.01 -29.31
C SER A 48 30.45 8.20 -29.56
N ASN A 49 31.24 8.42 -28.49
CA ASN A 49 32.66 8.64 -28.59
C ASN A 49 33.44 7.34 -28.91
N GLN A 50 33.06 6.23 -28.27
CA GLN A 50 33.80 4.97 -28.41
C GLN A 50 33.50 4.22 -29.71
N LEU A 51 32.32 4.38 -30.29
CA LEU A 51 31.94 3.79 -31.57
C LEU A 51 32.05 4.78 -32.73
N ASP A 52 32.44 6.02 -32.45
CA ASP A 52 32.53 7.13 -33.43
C ASP A 52 31.30 7.16 -34.38
N CYS A 53 30.11 7.23 -33.75
CA CYS A 53 28.86 7.26 -34.45
C CYS A 53 28.19 8.67 -34.39
N GLU A 54 27.33 8.95 -35.35
CA GLU A 54 26.67 10.27 -35.41
C GLU A 54 25.63 10.45 -34.32
N ARG A 55 24.97 9.35 -33.88
CA ARG A 55 23.93 9.39 -32.87
C ARG A 55 23.88 8.10 -32.06
N ALA A 56 23.61 8.24 -30.77
CA ALA A 56 23.23 7.15 -29.89
C ALA A 56 21.88 7.44 -29.21
N THR A 57 21.13 6.39 -28.93
CA THR A 57 19.80 6.52 -28.30
C THR A 57 19.56 5.40 -27.32
N VAL A 58 19.07 5.74 -26.10
CA VAL A 58 18.55 4.79 -25.12
C VAL A 58 17.05 4.82 -25.14
N PHE A 59 16.46 3.65 -25.32
CA PHE A 59 15.04 3.43 -25.13
C PHE A 59 14.79 2.65 -23.85
N LEU A 60 13.90 3.13 -22.98
CA LEU A 60 13.45 2.39 -21.81
C LEU A 60 11.98 2.00 -21.96
N ARG A 61 11.65 0.80 -21.53
CA ARG A 61 10.29 0.28 -21.53
C ARG A 61 9.49 0.84 -20.36
N ASP A 62 8.35 1.44 -20.65
CA ASP A 62 7.35 1.75 -19.64
C ASP A 62 6.68 0.45 -19.16
N ARG A 63 6.76 0.18 -17.85
CA ARG A 63 6.26 -1.07 -17.25
C ARG A 63 4.73 -1.23 -17.39
N ARG A 64 4.00 -0.12 -17.44
CA ARG A 64 2.52 -0.11 -17.47
C ARG A 64 1.97 -0.27 -18.88
N THR A 65 2.57 0.40 -19.85
CA THR A 65 2.07 0.43 -21.23
C THR A 65 2.80 -0.54 -22.15
N GLY A 66 4.01 -0.98 -21.79
CA GLY A 66 4.89 -1.79 -22.62
C GLY A 66 5.59 -1.01 -23.75
N ARG A 67 5.28 0.28 -23.92
CA ARG A 67 5.88 1.16 -24.94
C ARG A 67 7.32 1.48 -24.61
N LEU A 68 8.10 1.75 -25.64
CA LEU A 68 9.47 2.23 -25.50
C LEU A 68 9.51 3.75 -25.64
N HIS A 69 10.10 4.41 -24.67
CA HIS A 69 10.33 5.84 -24.69
C HIS A 69 11.82 6.12 -24.87
N ALA A 70 12.16 6.92 -25.89
CA ALA A 70 13.51 7.46 -25.98
C ALA A 70 13.71 8.43 -24.80
N ARG A 71 14.62 8.09 -23.91
CA ARG A 71 14.91 8.93 -22.76
C ARG A 71 15.95 9.99 -23.07
N GLN A 72 16.88 9.65 -23.97
CA GLN A 72 17.95 10.54 -24.40
C GLN A 72 18.38 10.21 -25.82
N VAL A 73 18.83 11.25 -26.59
CA VAL A 73 19.38 11.15 -27.94
C VAL A 73 20.55 12.13 -28.04
N THR A 74 21.74 11.67 -28.45
CA THR A 74 22.88 12.59 -28.66
C THR A 74 22.68 13.50 -29.85
N GLY A 75 23.18 14.73 -29.77
CA GLY A 75 23.26 15.67 -30.89
C GLY A 75 21.95 16.31 -31.37
N SER A 76 20.87 16.25 -30.58
CA SER A 76 19.61 16.91 -30.96
C SER A 76 18.85 17.39 -29.72
N THR A 77 17.94 18.35 -29.95
CA THR A 77 16.90 18.71 -28.95
C THR A 77 16.16 17.45 -28.52
N PRO A 78 15.76 17.32 -27.22
CA PRO A 78 15.03 16.15 -26.75
C PRO A 78 13.82 15.89 -27.63
N LEU A 79 13.87 14.79 -28.40
CA LEU A 79 12.73 14.32 -29.19
C LEU A 79 11.96 13.30 -28.37
N ASP A 80 10.70 13.56 -28.16
CA ASP A 80 9.79 12.57 -27.56
C ASP A 80 9.49 11.48 -28.59
N ILE A 81 10.35 10.46 -28.67
CA ILE A 81 10.19 9.30 -29.51
C ILE A 81 9.57 8.19 -28.67
N VAL A 82 8.31 7.89 -28.96
CA VAL A 82 7.59 6.76 -28.36
C VAL A 82 7.37 5.72 -29.45
N LEU A 83 7.78 4.49 -29.17
CA LEU A 83 7.59 3.35 -30.06
C LEU A 83 6.59 2.37 -29.44
N GLU A 84 5.66 1.90 -30.24
CA GLU A 84 4.79 0.79 -29.86
C GLU A 84 5.60 -0.49 -29.70
N LYS A 85 5.04 -1.45 -28.96
CA LYS A 85 5.65 -2.73 -28.69
C LYS A 85 6.06 -3.46 -29.98
N GLY A 86 7.33 -3.84 -30.10
CA GLY A 86 7.89 -4.55 -31.25
C GLY A 86 8.07 -3.71 -32.51
N VAL A 87 7.77 -2.41 -32.51
CA VAL A 87 7.88 -1.54 -33.68
C VAL A 87 9.30 -1.02 -33.83
N GLY A 88 9.82 -1.10 -35.07
CA GLY A 88 11.17 -0.69 -35.42
C GLY A 88 12.24 -1.62 -34.85
N VAL A 89 13.51 -1.36 -35.17
CA VAL A 89 14.65 -2.18 -34.72
C VAL A 89 14.77 -2.13 -33.20
N ALA A 90 14.56 -0.97 -32.57
CA ALA A 90 14.62 -0.84 -31.10
C ALA A 90 13.52 -1.66 -30.42
N GLY A 91 12.28 -1.65 -30.97
CA GLY A 91 11.18 -2.44 -30.47
C GLY A 91 11.40 -3.94 -30.63
N PHE A 92 11.92 -4.36 -31.79
CA PHE A 92 12.29 -5.76 -32.03
C PHE A 92 13.32 -6.25 -31.00
N VAL A 93 14.42 -5.52 -30.83
CA VAL A 93 15.48 -5.86 -29.85
C VAL A 93 14.97 -5.92 -28.42
N ALA A 94 14.11 -4.98 -28.05
CA ALA A 94 13.51 -4.96 -26.73
C ALA A 94 12.55 -6.13 -26.47
N GLU A 95 11.93 -6.70 -27.51
CA GLU A 95 11.04 -7.87 -27.38
C GLU A 95 11.80 -9.20 -27.43
N THR A 96 12.72 -9.33 -28.38
CA THR A 96 13.44 -10.60 -28.60
C THR A 96 14.66 -10.74 -27.72
N GLY A 97 15.27 -9.62 -27.32
CA GLY A 97 16.55 -9.59 -26.63
C GLY A 97 17.73 -9.95 -27.56
N GLU A 98 17.55 -9.92 -28.87
CA GLU A 98 18.61 -10.22 -29.84
C GLU A 98 19.41 -8.96 -30.16
N ASN A 99 20.72 -9.12 -30.31
CA ASN A 99 21.58 -8.07 -30.82
C ASN A 99 21.35 -7.92 -32.34
N VAL A 100 21.35 -6.70 -32.85
CA VAL A 100 21.09 -6.41 -34.27
C VAL A 100 22.20 -5.51 -34.82
N LEU A 101 22.80 -5.91 -35.96
CA LEU A 101 23.71 -5.13 -36.81
C LEU A 101 23.07 -4.99 -38.18
N ILE A 102 22.96 -3.76 -38.68
CA ILE A 102 22.43 -3.44 -40.01
C ILE A 102 23.30 -2.40 -40.66
N ASN A 103 23.94 -2.76 -41.79
CA ASN A 103 24.80 -1.85 -42.57
C ASN A 103 24.05 -1.16 -43.71
N ASP A 104 22.88 -1.66 -44.10
CA ASP A 104 21.92 -0.95 -44.98
C ASP A 104 20.52 -1.06 -44.39
N VAL A 105 20.08 -0.02 -43.67
CA VAL A 105 18.78 -0.01 -43.02
C VAL A 105 17.60 -0.07 -43.95
N ARG A 106 17.80 0.32 -45.22
CA ARG A 106 16.71 0.34 -46.24
C ARG A 106 16.38 -1.06 -46.72
N SER A 107 17.31 -1.99 -46.62
CA SER A 107 17.12 -3.39 -46.99
C SER A 107 16.52 -4.22 -45.83
N ASP A 108 16.49 -3.72 -44.58
CA ASP A 108 15.99 -4.45 -43.42
C ASP A 108 14.51 -4.16 -43.16
N PRO A 109 13.64 -5.18 -43.17
CA PRO A 109 12.19 -5.01 -43.00
C PRO A 109 11.79 -4.53 -41.60
N ARG A 110 12.68 -4.60 -40.61
CA ARG A 110 12.45 -4.13 -39.23
C ARG A 110 12.62 -2.61 -39.09
N PHE A 111 13.28 -1.97 -40.08
CA PHE A 111 13.52 -0.54 -40.03
C PHE A 111 12.24 0.24 -40.34
N ASP A 112 11.84 1.14 -39.41
CA ASP A 112 10.72 2.08 -39.61
C ASP A 112 11.26 3.48 -39.92
N PRO A 113 11.06 3.97 -41.15
CA PRO A 113 11.53 5.29 -41.58
C PRO A 113 10.66 6.45 -41.06
N SER A 114 9.65 6.21 -40.28
CA SER A 114 8.75 7.25 -39.74
C SER A 114 9.50 8.26 -38.87
N THR A 115 10.44 7.77 -38.04
CA THR A 115 11.27 8.62 -37.20
C THR A 115 12.21 9.50 -38.03
N ASP A 116 12.85 8.94 -39.05
CA ASP A 116 13.71 9.71 -39.96
C ASP A 116 12.93 10.81 -40.68
N ARG A 117 11.74 10.49 -41.20
CA ARG A 117 10.86 11.49 -41.82
C ARG A 117 10.44 12.63 -40.91
N ARG A 118 10.21 12.30 -39.64
CA ARG A 118 9.79 13.29 -38.60
C ARG A 118 10.93 14.18 -38.16
N THR A 119 12.13 13.61 -38.08
CA THR A 119 13.32 14.31 -37.51
C THR A 119 14.20 14.95 -38.57
N GLY A 120 14.03 14.60 -39.87
CA GLY A 120 14.92 14.97 -40.94
C GLY A 120 16.30 14.30 -40.92
N PHE A 121 16.49 13.33 -40.01
CA PHE A 121 17.71 12.57 -39.92
C PHE A 121 17.72 11.41 -40.91
N LEU A 122 18.84 11.12 -41.52
CA LEU A 122 18.97 10.03 -42.46
C LEU A 122 19.78 8.90 -41.85
N THR A 123 19.11 7.83 -41.47
CA THR A 123 19.75 6.62 -40.97
C THR A 123 20.31 5.80 -42.15
N ARG A 124 21.57 5.39 -42.05
CA ARG A 124 22.29 4.57 -43.03
C ARG A 124 22.58 3.17 -42.50
N ASN A 125 23.22 3.10 -41.36
CA ASN A 125 23.53 1.87 -40.66
C ASN A 125 23.30 2.02 -39.15
N MET A 126 23.11 0.91 -38.45
CA MET A 126 22.89 0.92 -37.01
C MET A 126 23.29 -0.35 -36.32
N LEU A 127 23.66 -0.21 -35.05
CA LEU A 127 23.71 -1.27 -34.07
C LEU A 127 22.55 -1.08 -33.08
N CYS A 128 21.96 -2.18 -32.62
CA CYS A 128 20.96 -2.14 -31.55
C CYS A 128 21.15 -3.35 -30.64
N VAL A 129 21.24 -3.11 -29.34
CA VAL A 129 21.42 -4.15 -28.31
C VAL A 129 20.40 -4.00 -27.20
N PRO A 130 20.00 -5.11 -26.53
CA PRO A 130 19.06 -5.03 -25.42
C PRO A 130 19.75 -4.48 -24.16
N LEU A 131 19.03 -3.70 -23.40
CA LEU A 131 19.35 -3.41 -22.00
C LEU A 131 18.81 -4.57 -21.15
N ARG A 132 19.67 -5.54 -20.88
CA ARG A 132 19.30 -6.79 -20.22
C ARG A 132 19.79 -6.78 -18.78
N LYS A 133 18.87 -6.98 -17.84
CA LYS A 133 19.16 -7.15 -16.43
C LYS A 133 19.90 -8.48 -16.15
N PRO A 134 20.59 -8.62 -15.00
CA PRO A 134 21.27 -9.86 -14.65
C PRO A 134 20.38 -11.10 -14.64
N GLU A 135 19.10 -10.96 -14.25
CA GLU A 135 18.13 -12.06 -14.27
C GLU A 135 17.58 -12.39 -15.67
N GLY A 136 18.00 -11.65 -16.72
CA GLY A 136 17.66 -11.91 -18.11
C GLY A 136 16.52 -11.05 -18.67
N THR A 137 15.78 -10.32 -17.85
CA THR A 137 14.69 -9.44 -18.30
C THR A 137 15.23 -8.27 -19.12
N VAL A 138 14.57 -7.95 -20.25
CA VAL A 138 14.92 -6.81 -21.09
C VAL A 138 14.11 -5.59 -20.70
N MET A 139 14.80 -4.53 -20.27
CA MET A 139 14.20 -3.27 -19.82
C MET A 139 14.17 -2.18 -20.90
N GLY A 140 14.79 -2.42 -22.05
CA GLY A 140 14.88 -1.47 -23.13
C GLY A 140 15.90 -1.85 -24.18
N SER A 141 16.35 -0.88 -24.97
CA SER A 141 17.40 -1.08 -25.99
C SER A 141 18.32 0.13 -26.08
N LEU A 142 19.56 -0.11 -26.51
CA LEU A 142 20.58 0.89 -26.78
C LEU A 142 20.97 0.82 -28.26
N GLN A 143 20.95 1.96 -28.94
CA GLN A 143 21.28 2.08 -30.36
C GLN A 143 22.49 2.98 -30.57
N ALA A 144 23.35 2.60 -31.54
CA ALA A 144 24.34 3.46 -32.16
C ALA A 144 24.00 3.55 -33.67
N ILE A 145 23.99 4.76 -34.22
CA ILE A 145 23.46 5.05 -35.57
C ILE A 145 24.49 5.86 -36.33
N ASN A 146 24.72 5.45 -37.61
CA ASN A 146 25.59 6.09 -38.57
C ASN A 146 27.06 6.13 -38.09
N SER A 147 27.79 5.02 -38.29
CA SER A 147 29.25 5.00 -38.15
C SER A 147 29.90 6.05 -39.08
N ARG A 148 30.88 6.78 -38.55
CA ARG A 148 31.63 7.78 -39.32
C ARG A 148 32.78 7.14 -40.16
N HIS A 149 33.09 5.87 -39.88
CA HIS A 149 34.16 5.13 -40.54
C HIS A 149 33.65 4.06 -41.53
N GLY A 150 32.39 4.13 -41.96
CA GLY A 150 31.77 3.21 -42.89
C GLY A 150 30.82 2.21 -42.20
N ASP A 151 31.01 0.92 -42.46
CA ASP A 151 30.14 -0.12 -41.91
C ASP A 151 30.53 -0.48 -40.47
N PHE A 152 29.52 -0.82 -39.66
CA PHE A 152 29.74 -1.41 -38.35
C PHE A 152 30.20 -2.87 -38.48
N SER A 153 31.03 -3.32 -37.56
CA SER A 153 31.55 -4.70 -37.47
C SER A 153 30.88 -5.48 -36.34
N ASP A 154 31.03 -6.82 -36.38
CA ASP A 154 30.60 -7.69 -35.25
C ASP A 154 31.34 -7.34 -33.94
N ALA A 155 32.59 -6.86 -34.04
CA ALA A 155 33.35 -6.39 -32.87
C ALA A 155 32.76 -5.12 -32.27
N ASP A 156 32.19 -4.22 -33.06
CA ASP A 156 31.46 -3.03 -32.60
C ASP A 156 30.12 -3.41 -31.95
N LEU A 157 29.43 -4.41 -32.51
CA LEU A 157 28.19 -4.95 -31.92
C LEU A 157 28.49 -5.59 -30.56
N ALA A 158 29.54 -6.41 -30.44
CA ALA A 158 29.91 -7.02 -29.15
C ALA A 158 30.33 -5.96 -28.11
N TYR A 159 31.00 -4.90 -28.58
CA TYR A 159 31.42 -3.78 -27.74
C TYR A 159 30.20 -2.97 -27.25
N LEU A 160 29.26 -2.63 -28.15
CA LEU A 160 27.98 -1.98 -27.73
C LEU A 160 27.19 -2.84 -26.77
N ALA A 161 27.17 -4.17 -26.94
CA ALA A 161 26.51 -5.09 -26.04
C ALA A 161 27.07 -5.03 -24.61
N SER A 162 28.40 -4.81 -24.50
CA SER A 162 29.05 -4.62 -23.20
C SER A 162 28.61 -3.31 -22.51
N PHE A 163 28.48 -2.22 -23.26
CA PHE A 163 27.88 -0.98 -22.77
C PHE A 163 26.43 -1.17 -22.39
N GLY A 164 25.65 -1.90 -23.20
CA GLY A 164 24.25 -2.22 -22.90
C GLY A 164 24.08 -2.95 -21.56
N ALA A 165 24.97 -3.89 -21.26
CA ALA A 165 24.98 -4.60 -19.97
C ALA A 165 25.32 -3.67 -18.80
N LEU A 166 26.35 -2.82 -18.92
CA LEU A 166 26.71 -1.84 -17.89
C LEU A 166 25.57 -0.83 -17.69
N ALA A 167 24.98 -0.34 -18.77
CA ALA A 167 23.87 0.56 -18.76
C ALA A 167 22.64 -0.02 -18.03
N ALA A 168 22.30 -1.28 -18.33
CA ALA A 168 21.18 -1.95 -17.69
C ALA A 168 21.35 -2.04 -16.17
N ILE A 169 22.56 -2.39 -15.69
CA ILE A 169 22.87 -2.46 -14.26
C ILE A 169 22.77 -1.08 -13.61
N ALA A 170 23.31 -0.02 -14.25
CA ALA A 170 23.29 1.32 -13.71
C ALA A 170 21.86 1.88 -13.60
N VAL A 171 21.06 1.70 -14.66
CA VAL A 171 19.65 2.13 -14.70
C VAL A 171 18.82 1.36 -13.68
N GLU A 172 19.01 0.05 -13.55
CA GLU A 172 18.30 -0.77 -12.56
C GLU A 172 18.60 -0.34 -11.13
N ARG A 173 19.90 -0.14 -10.82
CA ARG A 173 20.32 0.34 -9.50
C ARG A 173 19.64 1.66 -9.14
N GLU A 174 19.59 2.61 -10.07
CA GLU A 174 18.97 3.91 -9.85
C GLU A 174 17.43 3.78 -9.66
N GLN A 175 16.76 2.95 -10.45
CA GLN A 175 15.33 2.69 -10.29
C GLN A 175 15.01 2.09 -8.91
N LEU A 176 15.80 1.09 -8.48
CA LEU A 176 15.65 0.48 -7.16
C LEU A 176 15.91 1.48 -6.03
N ALA A 177 16.93 2.33 -6.17
CA ALA A 177 17.21 3.39 -5.19
C ALA A 177 16.04 4.39 -5.07
N GLN A 178 15.47 4.83 -6.19
CA GLN A 178 14.30 5.72 -6.20
C GLN A 178 13.05 5.05 -5.61
N GLU A 179 12.80 3.77 -5.94
CA GLU A 179 11.70 3.01 -5.34
C GLU A 179 11.88 2.88 -3.82
N ALA A 180 13.08 2.60 -3.34
CA ALA A 180 13.38 2.50 -1.90
C ALA A 180 13.16 3.84 -1.16
N VAL A 181 13.63 4.97 -1.72
CA VAL A 181 13.41 6.30 -1.15
C VAL A 181 11.92 6.61 -1.08
N ARG A 182 11.17 6.32 -2.14
CA ARG A 182 9.71 6.55 -2.19
C ARG A 182 8.96 5.71 -1.16
N ALA A 183 9.34 4.43 -1.02
CA ALA A 183 8.76 3.54 -0.01
C ALA A 183 9.06 4.03 1.42
N GLN A 184 10.28 4.51 1.68
CA GLN A 184 10.68 5.06 2.97
C GLN A 184 9.89 6.33 3.33
N LEU A 185 9.71 7.25 2.37
CA LEU A 185 8.90 8.46 2.58
C LEU A 185 7.45 8.10 2.92
N LEU A 186 6.84 7.18 2.15
CA LEU A 186 5.47 6.73 2.41
C LEU A 186 5.34 6.08 3.80
N SER A 187 6.28 5.23 4.18
CA SER A 187 6.31 4.61 5.51
C SER A 187 6.38 5.65 6.64
N THR A 188 7.17 6.72 6.46
CA THR A 188 7.28 7.80 7.44
C THR A 188 5.96 8.59 7.57
N GLU A 189 5.29 8.85 6.43
CA GLU A 189 3.99 9.54 6.42
C GLU A 189 2.90 8.69 7.10
N LEU A 190 2.87 7.38 6.84
CA LEU A 190 1.94 6.45 7.49
C LEU A 190 2.19 6.34 9.00
N GLU A 191 3.44 6.32 9.43
CA GLU A 191 3.77 6.33 10.86
C GLU A 191 3.27 7.60 11.57
N LEU A 192 3.38 8.76 10.92
CA LEU A 192 2.82 10.01 11.43
C LEU A 192 1.29 9.95 11.52
N ALA A 193 0.63 9.47 10.48
CA ALA A 193 -0.83 9.29 10.45
C ALA A 193 -1.30 8.37 11.59
N ARG A 194 -0.60 7.24 11.82
CA ARG A 194 -0.83 6.33 12.94
C ARG A 194 -0.74 7.04 14.30
N LYS A 195 0.31 7.84 14.51
CA LYS A 195 0.49 8.59 15.78
C LYS A 195 -0.65 9.60 16.01
N ILE A 196 -1.14 10.24 14.96
CA ILE A 196 -2.30 11.15 15.06
C ILE A 196 -3.56 10.37 15.40
N GLN A 197 -3.81 9.25 14.71
CA GLN A 197 -4.98 8.41 14.92
C GLN A 197 -5.02 7.83 16.34
N GLN A 198 -3.91 7.33 16.84
CA GLN A 198 -3.80 6.80 18.21
C GLN A 198 -4.12 7.84 19.29
N ARG A 199 -3.92 9.14 19.02
CA ARG A 199 -4.29 10.22 19.96
C ARG A 199 -5.78 10.54 19.97
N LEU A 200 -6.52 10.10 18.95
CA LEU A 200 -7.97 10.24 18.90
C LEU A 200 -8.69 9.16 19.69
N LEU A 201 -8.06 8.00 19.85
CA LEU A 201 -8.57 6.91 20.68
C LEU A 201 -8.19 7.11 22.14
N PRO A 202 -8.97 6.58 23.09
CA PRO A 202 -8.53 6.44 24.46
C PRO A 202 -7.23 5.62 24.53
N PRO A 203 -6.35 5.89 25.51
CA PRO A 203 -5.19 5.05 25.71
C PRO A 203 -5.63 3.61 26.07
N PRO A 204 -4.92 2.58 25.56
CA PRO A 204 -5.28 1.21 25.90
C PRO A 204 -5.12 0.93 27.39
N GLY A 205 -6.08 0.21 27.95
CA GLY A 205 -6.09 -0.13 29.35
C GLY A 205 -7.36 0.31 30.07
N ARG A 206 -7.25 0.40 31.40
CA ARG A 206 -8.34 0.96 32.23
C ARG A 206 -8.58 2.42 31.86
N LEU A 207 -9.85 2.77 31.67
CA LEU A 207 -10.27 4.13 31.40
C LEU A 207 -10.61 4.84 32.72
N ASP A 208 -10.19 6.10 32.86
CA ASP A 208 -10.39 6.91 34.06
C ASP A 208 -11.85 7.42 34.10
N LEU A 209 -12.70 6.71 34.81
CA LEU A 209 -14.11 7.01 34.97
C LEU A 209 -14.44 7.19 36.45
N PRO A 210 -15.37 8.12 36.81
CA PRO A 210 -15.87 8.24 38.16
C PRO A 210 -16.73 7.02 38.54
N ALA A 211 -16.61 6.58 39.78
CA ALA A 211 -17.49 5.55 40.30
C ALA A 211 -18.96 5.94 40.15
N PRO A 212 -19.86 4.99 39.90
CA PRO A 212 -19.67 3.55 39.87
C PRO A 212 -19.30 2.97 38.49
N PHE A 213 -18.89 3.79 37.52
CA PHE A 213 -18.53 3.30 36.19
C PHE A 213 -17.12 2.73 36.19
N SER A 214 -16.95 1.61 35.49
CA SER A 214 -15.65 1.02 35.23
C SER A 214 -15.57 0.60 33.76
N ALA A 215 -14.41 0.82 33.12
CA ALA A 215 -14.21 0.38 31.73
C ALA A 215 -12.74 0.06 31.47
N TRP A 216 -12.54 -0.86 30.55
CA TRP A 216 -11.25 -1.19 29.96
C TRP A 216 -11.40 -1.29 28.44
N GLY A 217 -10.49 -0.69 27.68
CA GLY A 217 -10.53 -0.74 26.22
C GLY A 217 -9.16 -0.80 25.59
N ALA A 218 -9.07 -1.46 24.44
CA ALA A 218 -7.91 -1.43 23.57
C ALA A 218 -8.33 -1.69 22.11
N SER A 219 -7.59 -1.08 21.19
CA SER A 219 -7.67 -1.33 19.76
C SER A 219 -6.27 -1.55 19.23
N GLN A 220 -6.07 -2.65 18.50
CA GLN A 220 -4.84 -3.05 17.84
C GLN A 220 -5.06 -3.04 16.33
N ALA A 221 -4.48 -2.06 15.65
CA ALA A 221 -4.54 -1.99 14.20
C ALA A 221 -3.72 -3.12 13.55
N CYS A 222 -4.28 -3.78 12.55
CA CYS A 222 -3.62 -4.81 11.77
C CYS A 222 -2.58 -4.22 10.80
N TYR A 223 -2.82 -3.02 10.29
CA TYR A 223 -1.95 -2.26 9.41
C TYR A 223 -1.39 -1.01 10.09
N ASP A 224 -0.69 -0.18 9.33
CA ASP A 224 -0.13 1.08 9.83
C ASP A 224 -1.20 1.99 10.44
N VAL A 225 -2.42 2.00 9.87
CA VAL A 225 -3.60 2.72 10.34
C VAL A 225 -4.83 1.83 10.30
N GLY A 226 -5.76 1.99 11.25
CA GLY A 226 -6.93 1.14 11.41
C GLY A 226 -8.27 1.81 11.08
N GLY A 227 -9.30 0.99 10.80
CA GLY A 227 -10.70 1.38 10.62
C GLY A 227 -11.50 1.40 11.93
N ASP A 228 -11.03 0.67 12.94
CA ASP A 228 -11.70 0.53 14.22
C ASP A 228 -11.62 1.78 15.09
N THR A 229 -12.69 2.05 15.83
CA THR A 229 -12.69 3.06 16.88
C THR A 229 -13.53 2.63 18.09
N TYR A 230 -13.11 3.07 19.25
CA TYR A 230 -13.88 2.95 20.50
C TYR A 230 -13.72 4.20 21.36
N ASP A 231 -14.67 4.44 22.25
CA ASP A 231 -14.53 5.49 23.25
C ASP A 231 -15.49 5.30 24.42
N VAL A 232 -15.18 5.99 25.51
CA VAL A 232 -16.04 6.10 26.68
C VAL A 232 -15.99 7.53 27.20
N VAL A 233 -17.13 8.18 27.34
CA VAL A 233 -17.22 9.60 27.70
C VAL A 233 -18.24 9.83 28.80
N MET A 234 -17.88 10.64 29.78
CA MET A 234 -18.86 11.12 30.77
C MET A 234 -19.70 12.25 30.19
N LEU A 235 -21.01 12.14 30.32
CA LEU A 235 -21.95 13.15 29.90
C LEU A 235 -22.27 14.13 31.02
N SER A 236 -22.68 15.35 30.68
CA SER A 236 -23.09 16.36 31.68
C SER A 236 -24.30 15.93 32.55
N SER A 237 -25.06 14.93 32.10
CA SER A 237 -26.13 14.30 32.86
C SER A 237 -25.66 13.36 33.97
N GLY A 238 -24.35 13.05 34.05
CA GLY A 238 -23.81 12.02 34.94
C GLY A 238 -23.93 10.61 34.38
N GLU A 239 -24.46 10.44 33.17
CA GLU A 239 -24.49 9.18 32.43
C GLU A 239 -23.15 8.93 31.69
N CYS A 240 -22.86 7.68 31.37
CA CYS A 240 -21.67 7.29 30.64
C CYS A 240 -22.02 6.85 29.22
N GLY A 241 -21.56 7.60 28.22
CA GLY A 241 -21.67 7.23 26.81
C GLY A 241 -20.47 6.41 26.35
N PHE A 242 -20.70 5.42 25.49
CA PHE A 242 -19.64 4.57 24.95
C PHE A 242 -20.01 4.01 23.57
N TRP A 243 -18.99 3.64 22.78
CA TRP A 243 -19.20 3.02 21.48
C TRP A 243 -18.00 2.16 21.06
N VAL A 244 -18.29 1.23 20.15
CA VAL A 244 -17.32 0.58 19.26
C VAL A 244 -17.87 0.71 17.84
N ALA A 245 -17.01 1.04 16.91
CA ALA A 245 -17.36 1.09 15.49
C ALA A 245 -16.18 0.55 14.65
N ASP A 246 -16.54 -0.06 13.52
CA ASP A 246 -15.62 -0.60 12.55
C ASP A 246 -15.99 -0.10 11.15
N VAL A 247 -15.02 0.49 10.45
CA VAL A 247 -15.18 1.05 9.10
C VAL A 247 -14.82 0.02 8.06
N SER A 248 -15.75 -0.24 7.14
CA SER A 248 -15.54 -1.16 6.03
C SER A 248 -14.32 -0.80 5.18
N GLY A 249 -13.51 -1.81 4.84
CA GLY A 249 -12.28 -1.65 4.06
C GLY A 249 -11.06 -1.43 4.95
N LYS A 250 -9.89 -1.21 4.32
CA LYS A 250 -8.60 -1.15 5.02
C LYS A 250 -7.74 0.02 4.53
N GLY A 251 -6.74 0.39 5.34
CA GLY A 251 -5.77 1.42 4.99
C GLY A 251 -6.27 2.86 5.17
N ILE A 252 -5.68 3.79 4.44
CA ILE A 252 -5.84 5.25 4.65
C ILE A 252 -7.31 5.70 4.55
N GLY A 253 -8.08 5.15 3.62
CA GLY A 253 -9.49 5.53 3.42
C GLY A 253 -10.34 5.21 4.64
N ALA A 254 -10.24 3.98 5.17
CA ALA A 254 -10.94 3.57 6.38
C ALA A 254 -10.49 4.39 7.60
N ALA A 255 -9.19 4.64 7.74
CA ALA A 255 -8.63 5.45 8.82
C ALA A 255 -9.14 6.91 8.84
N LEU A 256 -9.29 7.53 7.67
CA LEU A 256 -9.85 8.88 7.56
C LEU A 256 -11.34 8.92 7.94
N LEU A 257 -12.10 7.94 7.48
CA LEU A 257 -13.52 7.84 7.84
C LEU A 257 -13.71 7.54 9.33
N MET A 258 -12.87 6.65 9.91
CA MET A 258 -12.85 6.41 11.36
C MET A 258 -12.60 7.70 12.15
N THR A 259 -11.63 8.53 11.71
CA THR A 259 -11.33 9.82 12.34
C THR A 259 -12.55 10.75 12.33
N THR A 260 -13.26 10.80 11.21
CA THR A 260 -14.51 11.57 11.07
C THR A 260 -15.57 11.03 12.03
N LEU A 261 -15.78 9.71 12.01
CA LEU A 261 -16.77 9.03 12.86
C LEU A 261 -16.50 9.28 14.35
N GLN A 262 -15.26 9.12 14.80
CA GLN A 262 -14.83 9.36 16.18
C GLN A 262 -15.09 10.79 16.62
N THR A 263 -14.78 11.76 15.77
CA THR A 263 -14.97 13.18 16.07
C THR A 263 -16.43 13.57 16.16
N GLU A 264 -17.23 13.09 15.19
CA GLU A 264 -18.68 13.35 15.16
C GLU A 264 -19.40 12.68 16.32
N LEU A 265 -19.08 11.43 16.67
CA LEU A 265 -19.65 10.74 17.83
C LEU A 265 -19.37 11.49 19.12
N ARG A 266 -18.12 11.93 19.35
CA ARG A 266 -17.77 12.74 20.53
C ARG A 266 -18.53 14.05 20.62
N ALA A 267 -18.83 14.68 19.49
CA ALA A 267 -19.60 15.91 19.45
C ALA A 267 -21.10 15.65 19.68
N LEU A 268 -21.68 14.73 18.92
CA LEU A 268 -23.11 14.47 18.92
C LEU A 268 -23.62 13.90 20.24
N ILE A 269 -22.88 12.95 20.88
CA ILE A 269 -23.33 12.33 22.13
C ILE A 269 -23.46 13.32 23.30
N ARG A 270 -22.77 14.45 23.23
CA ARG A 270 -22.87 15.53 24.22
C ARG A 270 -24.04 16.47 23.97
N MET A 271 -24.57 16.52 22.75
CA MET A 271 -25.60 17.47 22.31
C MET A 271 -26.96 16.81 22.21
N GLU A 272 -27.04 15.57 21.70
CA GLU A 272 -28.28 14.85 21.44
C GLU A 272 -28.45 13.70 22.46
N ARG A 273 -29.62 13.66 23.13
CA ARG A 273 -29.93 12.63 24.11
C ARG A 273 -30.71 11.45 23.53
N ASP A 274 -31.37 11.67 22.41
CA ASP A 274 -32.06 10.63 21.67
C ASP A 274 -31.03 9.89 20.76
N LEU A 275 -30.69 8.67 21.12
CA LEU A 275 -29.71 7.90 20.41
C LEU A 275 -30.12 7.55 18.98
N ALA A 276 -31.41 7.37 18.71
CA ALA A 276 -31.90 7.12 17.36
C ALA A 276 -31.71 8.34 16.45
N ARG A 277 -31.98 9.53 16.97
CA ARG A 277 -31.71 10.80 16.26
C ARG A 277 -30.22 11.03 16.08
N LEU A 278 -29.40 10.75 17.10
CA LEU A 278 -27.97 10.85 17.02
C LEU A 278 -27.43 9.96 15.88
N ALA A 279 -27.82 8.70 15.82
CA ALA A 279 -27.39 7.76 14.78
C ALA A 279 -27.86 8.23 13.38
N SER A 280 -29.08 8.77 13.25
CA SER A 280 -29.60 9.31 11.99
C SER A 280 -28.82 10.55 11.52
N GLU A 281 -28.48 11.45 12.43
CA GLU A 281 -27.67 12.63 12.14
C GLU A 281 -26.24 12.23 11.76
N LEU A 282 -25.64 11.29 12.52
CA LEU A 282 -24.32 10.75 12.21
C LEU A 282 -24.30 10.11 10.81
N ASN A 283 -25.31 9.31 10.49
CA ASN A 283 -25.44 8.71 9.16
C ASN A 283 -25.49 9.78 8.06
N THR A 284 -26.26 10.84 8.26
CA THR A 284 -26.36 11.95 7.30
C THR A 284 -25.00 12.61 7.07
N ARG A 285 -24.25 12.89 8.14
CA ARG A 285 -22.92 13.49 8.04
C ARG A 285 -21.91 12.57 7.36
N VAL A 286 -21.89 11.29 7.75
CA VAL A 286 -20.98 10.30 7.18
C VAL A 286 -21.28 10.05 5.70
N THR A 287 -22.53 9.89 5.29
CA THR A 287 -22.89 9.70 3.86
C THR A 287 -22.51 10.88 2.98
N THR A 288 -22.31 12.07 3.54
CA THR A 288 -21.89 13.26 2.77
C THR A 288 -20.41 13.21 2.40
N VAL A 289 -19.58 12.55 3.21
CA VAL A 289 -18.11 12.53 3.03
C VAL A 289 -17.57 11.16 2.64
N ALA A 290 -18.27 10.08 2.93
CA ALA A 290 -17.86 8.72 2.63
C ALA A 290 -17.91 8.45 1.12
N PRO A 291 -16.89 7.80 0.54
CA PRO A 291 -16.97 7.26 -0.80
C PRO A 291 -18.10 6.23 -0.93
N LEU A 292 -18.68 6.11 -2.14
CA LEU A 292 -19.72 5.12 -2.42
C LEU A 292 -19.26 3.70 -2.02
N GLY A 293 -20.11 3.02 -1.23
CA GLY A 293 -19.85 1.65 -0.77
C GLY A 293 -18.95 1.56 0.48
N THR A 294 -18.57 2.71 1.06
CA THR A 294 -17.88 2.75 2.35
C THR A 294 -18.88 3.05 3.47
N TYR A 295 -18.87 2.27 4.53
CA TYR A 295 -19.77 2.37 5.67
C TYR A 295 -19.04 2.00 6.96
N ALA A 296 -19.69 2.21 8.09
CA ALA A 296 -19.19 1.76 9.38
C ALA A 296 -20.30 1.02 10.15
N THR A 297 -19.94 -0.10 10.75
CA THR A 297 -20.79 -0.69 11.79
C THR A 297 -20.61 0.08 13.09
N LEU A 298 -21.66 0.23 13.89
CA LEU A 298 -21.60 0.99 15.14
C LEU A 298 -22.50 0.38 16.21
N PHE A 299 -21.93 0.12 17.37
CA PHE A 299 -22.70 -0.03 18.60
C PHE A 299 -22.47 1.20 19.49
N LEU A 300 -23.54 1.91 19.80
CA LEU A 300 -23.54 3.11 20.63
C LEU A 300 -24.42 2.90 21.86
N GLY A 301 -23.88 3.10 23.06
CA GLY A 301 -24.59 2.92 24.31
C GLY A 301 -24.49 4.14 25.25
N VAL A 302 -25.50 4.31 26.10
CA VAL A 302 -25.52 5.24 27.24
C VAL A 302 -25.97 4.51 28.48
N LEU A 303 -25.08 4.43 29.46
CA LEU A 303 -25.30 3.77 30.75
C LEU A 303 -25.61 4.78 31.84
N SER A 304 -26.76 4.59 32.51
CA SER A 304 -27.23 5.41 33.62
C SER A 304 -27.13 4.63 34.93
N ALA A 305 -26.21 5.06 35.80
CA ALA A 305 -25.98 4.40 37.09
C ALA A 305 -27.18 4.59 38.02
N ASP A 306 -27.77 5.80 38.05
CA ASP A 306 -28.90 6.13 38.94
C ASP A 306 -30.15 5.33 38.60
N LYS A 307 -30.36 5.06 37.31
CA LYS A 307 -31.51 4.32 36.80
C LYS A 307 -31.26 2.82 36.68
N GLY A 308 -29.99 2.39 36.74
CA GLY A 308 -29.61 1.00 36.45
C GLY A 308 -30.05 0.58 35.05
N ARG A 309 -29.86 1.43 34.04
CA ARG A 309 -30.35 1.21 32.67
C ARG A 309 -29.31 1.49 31.61
N LEU A 310 -29.36 0.70 30.57
CA LEU A 310 -28.58 0.84 29.34
C LEU A 310 -29.55 1.20 28.21
N ARG A 311 -29.33 2.34 27.57
CA ARG A 311 -29.94 2.70 26.27
C ARG A 311 -28.90 2.52 25.18
N PHE A 312 -29.29 2.00 24.02
CA PHE A 312 -28.34 1.71 22.95
C PHE A 312 -28.96 1.81 21.54
N VAL A 313 -28.13 1.95 20.55
CA VAL A 313 -28.41 1.76 19.12
C VAL A 313 -27.36 0.80 18.57
N ASN A 314 -27.79 -0.21 17.82
CA ASN A 314 -26.91 -1.08 17.07
C ASN A 314 -27.12 -0.85 15.56
N ALA A 315 -26.20 -0.17 14.91
CA ALA A 315 -26.20 0.11 13.48
C ALA A 315 -25.33 -0.93 12.72
N GLY A 316 -25.82 -2.18 12.68
CA GLY A 316 -25.19 -3.27 11.96
C GLY A 316 -23.89 -3.81 12.57
N HIS A 317 -23.60 -3.49 13.81
CA HIS A 317 -22.42 -4.01 14.52
C HIS A 317 -22.69 -5.39 15.15
N LEU A 318 -21.61 -6.13 15.43
CA LEU A 318 -21.71 -7.37 16.17
C LEU A 318 -22.38 -7.12 17.54
N PRO A 319 -23.33 -7.98 17.95
CA PRO A 319 -23.99 -7.80 19.23
C PRO A 319 -22.99 -7.97 20.37
N PRO A 320 -22.99 -7.05 21.36
CA PRO A 320 -22.17 -7.18 22.55
C PRO A 320 -22.46 -8.47 23.32
N VAL A 321 -21.44 -8.94 24.01
CA VAL A 321 -21.57 -10.06 24.94
C VAL A 321 -21.87 -9.54 26.33
N TRP A 322 -23.01 -9.96 26.87
CA TRP A 322 -23.40 -9.67 28.22
C TRP A 322 -23.66 -10.98 28.98
N ALA A 323 -22.82 -11.28 29.95
CA ALA A 323 -22.97 -12.44 30.79
C ALA A 323 -23.95 -12.13 31.94
N LYS A 324 -25.25 -12.26 31.67
CA LYS A 324 -26.32 -12.16 32.70
C LYS A 324 -26.43 -13.50 33.42
N GLY A 325 -25.85 -13.59 34.62
CA GLY A 325 -25.81 -14.86 35.35
C GLY A 325 -24.93 -15.92 34.65
N GLN A 326 -25.45 -17.12 34.35
CA GLN A 326 -24.70 -18.20 33.68
C GLN A 326 -24.95 -18.29 32.16
N ALA A 327 -25.86 -17.49 31.61
CA ALA A 327 -26.20 -17.51 30.18
C ALA A 327 -25.91 -16.15 29.55
N ALA A 328 -25.00 -16.11 28.61
CA ALA A 328 -24.87 -14.97 27.70
C ALA A 328 -26.03 -15.04 26.69
N SER A 329 -26.80 -13.96 26.56
CA SER A 329 -27.83 -13.86 25.52
C SER A 329 -27.44 -12.75 24.53
N PRO A 330 -26.94 -13.12 23.34
CA PRO A 330 -26.64 -12.13 22.30
C PRO A 330 -27.90 -11.52 21.67
N THR A 331 -29.08 -12.11 21.86
CA THR A 331 -30.34 -11.69 21.20
C THR A 331 -30.92 -10.39 21.69
N GLU A 332 -30.47 -9.84 22.83
CA GLU A 332 -30.97 -8.58 23.37
C GLU A 332 -30.43 -7.33 22.62
N PHE A 333 -29.35 -7.47 21.83
CA PHE A 333 -28.64 -6.35 21.19
C PHE A 333 -28.58 -6.47 19.66
N GLU A 334 -29.60 -7.07 19.04
CA GLU A 334 -29.66 -7.20 17.58
C GLU A 334 -29.62 -5.83 16.88
N ALA A 335 -29.20 -5.82 15.62
CA ALA A 335 -29.11 -4.62 14.83
C ALA A 335 -30.50 -3.96 14.68
N SER A 336 -30.58 -2.68 15.06
CA SER A 336 -31.80 -1.85 14.97
C SER A 336 -31.77 -0.87 13.79
N GLY A 337 -30.75 -0.97 12.93
CA GLY A 337 -30.57 -0.13 11.74
C GLY A 337 -29.44 -0.61 10.84
N MET A 338 -29.35 0.00 9.66
CA MET A 338 -28.29 -0.27 8.70
C MET A 338 -26.96 0.34 9.19
N PRO A 339 -25.79 -0.20 8.74
CA PRO A 339 -24.52 0.44 9.01
C PRO A 339 -24.50 1.92 8.64
N ILE A 340 -23.79 2.71 9.44
CA ILE A 340 -23.62 4.15 9.25
C ILE A 340 -22.90 4.44 7.94
N GLY A 341 -23.46 5.32 7.11
CA GLY A 341 -22.87 5.72 5.83
C GLY A 341 -23.27 4.83 4.65
N LEU A 342 -23.94 3.68 4.88
CA LEU A 342 -24.30 2.75 3.82
C LEU A 342 -25.41 3.32 2.91
N LEU A 343 -26.48 3.85 3.50
CA LEU A 343 -27.61 4.42 2.77
C LEU A 343 -28.01 5.78 3.38
N PRO A 344 -28.18 6.83 2.54
CA PRO A 344 -28.76 8.09 3.01
C PRO A 344 -30.17 7.90 3.57
N GLY A 345 -30.48 8.61 4.66
CA GLY A 345 -31.83 8.60 5.26
C GLY A 345 -32.19 7.32 6.00
N SER A 346 -31.20 6.49 6.37
CA SER A 346 -31.43 5.32 7.22
C SER A 346 -32.08 5.71 8.56
N PHE A 347 -32.99 4.89 9.02
CA PHE A 347 -33.64 5.01 10.32
C PHE A 347 -33.01 4.06 11.32
N TYR A 348 -32.98 4.49 12.58
CA TYR A 348 -32.43 3.73 13.70
C TYR A 348 -33.45 3.69 14.82
N GLU A 349 -33.48 2.62 15.59
CA GLU A 349 -34.30 2.47 16.78
C GLU A 349 -33.38 2.32 18.00
N ALA A 350 -33.77 2.98 19.09
CA ALA A 350 -33.06 2.86 20.36
C ALA A 350 -33.68 1.75 21.20
N GLY A 351 -32.85 0.82 21.63
CA GLY A 351 -33.19 -0.17 22.63
C GLY A 351 -32.94 0.35 24.06
N GLU A 352 -33.65 -0.22 25.02
CA GLU A 352 -33.41 0.04 26.45
C GLU A 352 -33.53 -1.28 27.24
N THR A 353 -32.59 -1.51 28.16
CA THR A 353 -32.60 -2.69 29.04
C THR A 353 -32.14 -2.31 30.45
N GLU A 354 -32.48 -3.12 31.45
CA GLU A 354 -31.95 -2.98 32.80
C GLU A 354 -30.49 -3.39 32.83
N PHE A 355 -29.67 -2.60 33.52
CA PHE A 355 -28.23 -2.88 33.69
C PHE A 355 -27.87 -2.80 35.18
N PRO A 356 -27.99 -3.91 35.93
CA PRO A 356 -27.71 -3.96 37.36
C PRO A 356 -26.24 -3.68 37.69
N LYS A 357 -25.99 -3.29 38.93
CA LYS A 357 -24.62 -3.20 39.48
C LYS A 357 -23.96 -4.58 39.51
N GLY A 358 -22.66 -4.59 39.27
CA GLY A 358 -21.85 -5.82 39.15
C GLY A 358 -21.89 -6.45 37.78
N GLU A 359 -22.69 -5.93 36.84
CA GLU A 359 -22.75 -6.43 35.46
C GLU A 359 -21.76 -5.70 34.55
N ARG A 360 -21.28 -6.42 33.51
CA ARG A 360 -20.34 -5.92 32.51
C ARG A 360 -20.73 -6.34 31.12
N LEU A 361 -20.59 -5.39 30.18
CA LEU A 361 -20.87 -5.55 28.77
C LEU A 361 -19.55 -5.52 27.99
N ALA A 362 -19.31 -6.50 27.15
CA ALA A 362 -18.15 -6.56 26.26
C ALA A 362 -18.56 -6.28 24.80
N LEU A 363 -17.91 -5.30 24.21
CA LEU A 363 -18.04 -4.93 22.80
C LEU A 363 -16.75 -5.30 22.08
N PHE A 364 -16.83 -5.67 20.81
CA PHE A 364 -15.66 -6.09 20.04
C PHE A 364 -15.91 -5.93 18.54
N SER A 365 -14.85 -5.67 17.77
CA SER A 365 -14.92 -5.65 16.30
C SER A 365 -14.80 -7.07 15.72
N ASP A 366 -15.09 -7.20 14.42
CA ASP A 366 -15.06 -8.48 13.71
C ASP A 366 -13.66 -9.10 13.65
N GLY A 367 -12.58 -8.29 13.69
CA GLY A 367 -11.22 -8.82 13.78
C GLY A 367 -10.93 -9.66 15.03
N VAL A 368 -11.82 -9.62 16.04
CA VAL A 368 -11.80 -10.58 17.16
C VAL A 368 -12.41 -11.91 16.75
N THR A 369 -13.62 -11.90 16.16
CA THR A 369 -14.34 -13.12 15.78
C THR A 369 -13.72 -13.83 14.59
N ASP A 370 -13.17 -13.05 13.65
CA ASP A 370 -12.53 -13.52 12.45
C ASP A 370 -11.05 -13.88 12.64
N ALA A 371 -10.56 -13.77 13.89
CA ALA A 371 -9.21 -14.21 14.23
C ALA A 371 -9.06 -15.71 13.92
N GLU A 372 -8.09 -16.03 13.07
CA GLU A 372 -7.81 -17.42 12.65
C GLU A 372 -6.61 -17.98 13.41
N ASN A 373 -6.67 -19.28 13.66
CA ASN A 373 -5.51 -20.05 14.13
C ASN A 373 -4.73 -20.65 12.93
N THR A 374 -3.63 -21.31 13.21
CA THR A 374 -2.79 -21.96 12.18
C THR A 374 -3.47 -23.12 11.44
N SER A 375 -4.61 -23.61 11.94
CA SER A 375 -5.42 -24.64 11.30
C SER A 375 -6.53 -24.05 10.40
N GLY A 376 -6.68 -22.70 10.38
CA GLY A 376 -7.72 -22.01 9.63
C GLY A 376 -9.08 -21.99 10.31
N GLU A 377 -9.16 -22.31 11.60
CA GLU A 377 -10.37 -22.16 12.40
C GLU A 377 -10.49 -20.73 12.89
N THR A 378 -11.71 -20.19 12.94
CA THR A 378 -12.02 -18.84 13.43
C THR A 378 -12.44 -18.85 14.91
N PHE A 379 -12.16 -17.75 15.62
CA PHE A 379 -12.50 -17.62 17.04
C PHE A 379 -14.01 -17.58 17.26
N GLU A 380 -14.75 -17.01 16.32
CA GLU A 380 -16.21 -16.87 16.29
C GLU A 380 -16.82 -16.15 17.53
N PRO A 381 -18.08 -15.73 17.51
CA PRO A 381 -18.74 -15.17 18.68
C PRO A 381 -18.77 -16.13 19.89
N ALA A 382 -18.79 -17.44 19.64
CA ALA A 382 -18.74 -18.44 20.72
C ALA A 382 -17.43 -18.40 21.52
N GLY A 383 -16.30 -18.14 20.87
CA GLY A 383 -15.00 -17.93 21.52
C GLY A 383 -15.02 -16.71 22.44
N VAL A 384 -15.59 -15.60 21.94
CA VAL A 384 -15.74 -14.36 22.74
C VAL A 384 -16.61 -14.59 23.98
N ILE A 385 -17.76 -15.27 23.80
CA ILE A 385 -18.68 -15.58 24.90
C ILE A 385 -17.97 -16.42 25.97
N ASN A 386 -17.24 -17.45 25.56
CA ASN A 386 -16.53 -18.36 26.47
C ASN A 386 -15.40 -17.64 27.21
N ALA A 387 -14.58 -16.86 26.48
CA ALA A 387 -13.51 -16.08 27.07
C ALA A 387 -14.04 -15.05 28.07
N HIS A 388 -15.06 -14.27 27.70
CA HIS A 388 -15.66 -13.27 28.57
C HIS A 388 -16.31 -13.90 29.81
N ALA A 389 -17.02 -15.01 29.68
CA ALA A 389 -17.62 -15.72 30.82
C ALA A 389 -16.57 -16.20 31.83
N GLY A 390 -15.39 -16.63 31.37
CA GLY A 390 -14.28 -17.06 32.22
C GLY A 390 -13.63 -15.94 33.04
N ILE A 391 -13.66 -14.70 32.54
CA ILE A 391 -12.95 -13.56 33.12
C ILE A 391 -13.86 -12.49 33.72
N ARG A 392 -15.18 -12.60 33.60
CA ARG A 392 -16.16 -11.58 34.02
C ARG A 392 -16.09 -11.17 35.49
N THR A 393 -15.60 -12.04 36.36
CA THR A 393 -15.45 -11.79 37.81
C THR A 393 -14.12 -11.14 38.17
N HIS A 394 -13.23 -10.93 37.21
CA HIS A 394 -11.97 -10.25 37.42
C HIS A 394 -12.21 -8.74 37.63
N GLU A 395 -11.25 -8.09 38.28
CA GLU A 395 -11.21 -6.62 38.26
C GLU A 395 -11.09 -6.13 36.83
N VAL A 396 -11.68 -4.96 36.54
CA VAL A 396 -11.77 -4.45 35.16
C VAL A 396 -10.40 -4.34 34.46
N GLU A 397 -9.34 -4.04 35.25
CA GLU A 397 -7.97 -3.96 34.78
C GLU A 397 -7.41 -5.29 34.28
N GLN A 398 -7.93 -6.41 34.74
CA GLN A 398 -7.47 -7.76 34.42
C GLN A 398 -8.25 -8.37 33.26
N ILE A 399 -9.48 -7.90 33.01
CA ILE A 399 -10.36 -8.48 31.99
C ILE A 399 -9.74 -8.39 30.60
N GLY A 400 -9.32 -7.19 30.18
CA GLY A 400 -8.75 -7.01 28.86
C GLY A 400 -7.46 -7.79 28.61
N PRO A 401 -6.45 -7.69 29.49
CA PRO A 401 -5.25 -8.52 29.36
C PRO A 401 -5.55 -10.01 29.25
N ALA A 402 -6.43 -10.55 30.14
CA ALA A 402 -6.81 -11.96 30.10
C ALA A 402 -7.54 -12.35 28.81
N PHE A 403 -8.37 -11.45 28.25
CA PHE A 403 -9.04 -11.67 26.99
C PHE A 403 -8.05 -11.74 25.82
N PHE A 404 -7.11 -10.78 25.73
CA PHE A 404 -6.09 -10.79 24.69
C PHE A 404 -5.12 -11.97 24.82
N GLU A 405 -4.78 -12.41 26.03
CA GLU A 405 -4.01 -13.65 26.23
C GLU A 405 -4.73 -14.88 25.70
N GLU A 406 -6.05 -14.98 25.88
CA GLU A 406 -6.86 -16.09 25.37
C GLU A 406 -6.94 -16.04 23.83
N LEU A 407 -7.14 -14.85 23.25
CA LEU A 407 -7.15 -14.64 21.79
C LEU A 407 -5.79 -14.99 21.15
N ASP A 408 -4.69 -14.57 21.77
CA ASP A 408 -3.34 -14.88 21.29
C ASP A 408 -3.01 -16.38 21.42
N ARG A 409 -3.49 -17.02 22.50
CA ARG A 409 -3.39 -18.47 22.67
C ARG A 409 -4.15 -19.22 21.59
N PHE A 410 -5.33 -18.74 21.20
CA PHE A 410 -6.09 -19.32 20.11
C PHE A 410 -5.38 -19.15 18.75
N ARG A 411 -4.84 -17.98 18.46
CA ARG A 411 -4.12 -17.69 17.21
C ARG A 411 -2.89 -18.58 16.99
N ILE A 412 -2.23 -19.02 18.04
CA ILE A 412 -1.01 -19.87 17.97
C ILE A 412 0.08 -19.22 17.07
N GLY A 413 0.22 -17.89 17.13
CA GLY A 413 1.18 -17.15 16.34
C GLY A 413 0.76 -16.82 14.90
N ALA A 414 -0.47 -17.13 14.49
CA ALA A 414 -1.02 -16.65 13.23
C ALA A 414 -1.16 -15.11 13.27
N PRO A 415 -0.80 -14.38 12.18
CA PRO A 415 -0.91 -12.93 12.15
C PRO A 415 -2.36 -12.48 12.19
N ALA A 416 -2.62 -11.31 12.78
CA ALA A 416 -3.92 -10.66 12.70
C ALA A 416 -4.23 -10.31 11.23
N LYS A 417 -5.47 -10.53 10.80
CA LYS A 417 -5.95 -10.23 9.44
C LYS A 417 -6.78 -8.95 9.38
N ASP A 418 -7.30 -8.50 10.54
CA ASP A 418 -8.07 -7.28 10.70
C ASP A 418 -7.78 -6.58 12.02
N ASP A 419 -8.24 -5.34 12.14
CA ASP A 419 -8.14 -4.55 13.36
C ASP A 419 -8.88 -5.26 14.50
N THR A 420 -8.29 -5.29 15.68
CA THR A 420 -8.83 -6.02 16.82
C THR A 420 -9.15 -5.05 17.93
N THR A 421 -10.44 -4.78 18.16
CA THR A 421 -10.91 -3.86 19.19
C THR A 421 -11.75 -4.60 20.23
N TYR A 422 -11.49 -4.33 21.51
CA TYR A 422 -12.22 -4.88 22.63
C TYR A 422 -12.44 -3.80 23.68
N LEU A 423 -13.70 -3.60 24.06
CA LEU A 423 -14.13 -2.65 25.09
C LEU A 423 -15.04 -3.35 26.09
N VAL A 424 -14.72 -3.25 27.37
CA VAL A 424 -15.61 -3.68 28.46
C VAL A 424 -16.04 -2.48 29.24
N ILE A 425 -17.33 -2.38 29.54
CA ILE A 425 -17.92 -1.35 30.40
C ILE A 425 -18.82 -1.99 31.45
N GLY A 426 -18.85 -1.45 32.66
CA GLY A 426 -19.66 -1.95 33.76
C GLY A 426 -20.04 -0.91 34.80
N LEU A 427 -20.88 -1.37 35.75
CA LEU A 427 -21.22 -0.67 36.99
C LEU A 427 -20.72 -1.50 38.19
N ASP A 428 -19.79 -0.93 38.94
CA ASP A 428 -19.25 -1.54 40.18
C ASP A 428 -20.13 -1.28 41.39
#